data_075edb64a0fc77b988333ebb394365f6
#
_entry.id   075edb64a0fc77b988333ebb394365f6
#
_cell.length_a   1.000
_cell.length_b   1.000
_cell.length_c   1.000
_cell.angle_alpha   90.00
_cell.angle_beta   90.00
_cell.angle_gamma   90.00
#
_symmetry.space_group_name_H-M   'P 1'
#
loop_
_entity.id
_entity.type
_entity.pdbx_description
1 polymer ?
#
loop_
_entity_poly.entity_id
_entity_poly.type
_entity_poly.pdbx_seq_one_letter_code
_entity_poly.pdbx_strand_id
1 'polypeptide(L)'
;MIKSEIRQEQKKSIKKKLVFLSGIESKQITKKTLEQLKRSRDNYNLNFLLDICSYIILNSGFNEDRGKHFLSDFTNENSMPAIFENFILNFYKKNLKDFKVKGSEQIKWDSETESVLYPVMKTDVTIRNSEITYIIDTKYYKDMFQYNFNTPKFRSNNIYQIFTYLNNFKESHDGLEGMLLYPSTHSKIRNERIISGKKISINTVNLNQEWNDVESELLEIIK
;
A
#
# COMPACT_ATOMS: atom_id res chain seq x y z
N MET A 1 5.61 -13.16 23.15
CA MET A 1 4.20 -13.54 23.39
C MET A 1 3.41 -12.24 23.58
N ILE A 2 2.96 -11.62 22.50
CA ILE A 2 2.15 -10.40 22.56
C ILE A 2 0.70 -10.88 22.55
N LYS A 3 0.07 -10.94 23.72
CA LYS A 3 -1.39 -10.98 23.83
C LYS A 3 -1.87 -9.62 23.37
N SER A 4 -2.46 -9.54 22.17
CA SER A 4 -3.23 -8.37 21.77
C SER A 4 -4.46 -8.27 22.65
N GLU A 5 -4.34 -7.56 23.77
CA GLU A 5 -5.49 -7.23 24.62
C GLU A 5 -6.33 -6.21 23.85
N ILE A 6 -7.35 -6.71 23.14
CA ILE A 6 -8.38 -5.87 22.56
C ILE A 6 -9.02 -5.11 23.73
N ARG A 7 -8.92 -3.78 23.73
CA ARG A 7 -9.49 -2.92 24.78
C ARG A 7 -10.99 -3.19 24.92
N GLN A 8 -11.53 -3.08 26.14
CA GLN A 8 -12.95 -3.37 26.41
C GLN A 8 -13.91 -2.55 25.53
N GLU A 9 -13.58 -1.32 25.22
CA GLU A 9 -14.34 -0.47 24.30
C GLU A 9 -14.36 -1.00 22.87
N GLN A 10 -13.24 -1.50 22.39
CA GLN A 10 -13.16 -2.14 21.07
C GLN A 10 -14.00 -3.41 21.02
N LYS A 11 -13.99 -4.23 22.09
CA LYS A 11 -14.87 -5.41 22.19
C LYS A 11 -16.34 -5.04 22.12
N LYS A 12 -16.77 -3.97 22.82
CA LYS A 12 -18.14 -3.48 22.77
C LYS A 12 -18.51 -2.98 21.36
N SER A 13 -17.62 -2.24 20.70
CA SER A 13 -17.83 -1.75 19.34
C SER A 13 -17.95 -2.89 18.33
N ILE A 14 -17.09 -3.90 18.40
CA ILE A 14 -17.15 -5.09 17.56
C ILE A 14 -18.45 -5.85 17.79
N LYS A 15 -18.85 -6.09 19.04
CA LYS A 15 -20.13 -6.76 19.35
C LYS A 15 -21.33 -6.03 18.76
N LYS A 16 -21.39 -4.69 18.84
CA LYS A 16 -22.46 -3.90 18.21
C LYS A 16 -22.51 -4.09 16.69
N LYS A 17 -21.36 -4.10 16.02
CA LYS A 17 -21.27 -4.31 14.58
C LYS A 17 -21.66 -5.74 14.18
N LEU A 18 -21.32 -6.74 14.97
CA LEU A 18 -21.66 -8.14 14.71
C LEU A 18 -23.18 -8.40 14.77
N VAL A 19 -23.94 -7.59 15.50
CA VAL A 19 -25.43 -7.69 15.51
C VAL A 19 -26.00 -7.48 14.12
N PHE A 20 -25.42 -6.60 13.29
CA PHE A 20 -25.88 -6.39 11.91
C PHE A 20 -25.61 -7.59 10.99
N LEU A 21 -24.74 -8.50 11.41
CA LEU A 21 -24.37 -9.71 10.68
C LEU A 21 -25.12 -10.96 11.20
N SER A 22 -26.03 -10.81 12.16
CA SER A 22 -26.72 -11.94 12.80
C SER A 22 -27.59 -12.79 11.87
N GLY A 23 -27.99 -12.23 10.70
CA GLY A 23 -28.70 -12.97 9.66
C GLY A 23 -27.81 -13.65 8.61
N ILE A 24 -26.49 -13.54 8.75
CA ILE A 24 -25.52 -14.11 7.80
C ILE A 24 -25.06 -15.46 8.33
N GLU A 25 -25.20 -16.50 7.50
CA GLU A 25 -24.70 -17.84 7.84
C GLU A 25 -23.18 -17.85 7.97
N SER A 26 -22.68 -18.36 9.10
CA SER A 26 -21.24 -18.54 9.31
C SER A 26 -20.74 -19.77 8.55
N LYS A 27 -19.78 -19.57 7.66
CA LYS A 27 -19.11 -20.67 6.93
C LYS A 27 -17.64 -20.73 7.29
N GLN A 28 -17.13 -21.95 7.38
CA GLN A 28 -15.71 -22.18 7.56
C GLN A 28 -14.96 -21.78 6.28
N ILE A 29 -14.01 -20.87 6.41
CA ILE A 29 -13.24 -20.35 5.28
C ILE A 29 -11.90 -21.09 5.25
N THR A 30 -11.62 -21.76 4.13
CA THR A 30 -10.34 -22.45 3.87
C THR A 30 -9.50 -21.62 2.90
N LYS A 31 -8.20 -21.96 2.78
CA LYS A 31 -7.30 -21.36 1.77
C LYS A 31 -7.90 -21.49 0.36
N LYS A 32 -8.46 -22.65 0.03
CA LYS A 32 -9.13 -22.90 -1.27
C LYS A 32 -10.33 -21.98 -1.48
N THR A 33 -11.10 -21.69 -0.42
CA THR A 33 -12.24 -20.75 -0.48
C THR A 33 -11.75 -19.33 -0.79
N LEU A 34 -10.62 -18.90 -0.18
CA LEU A 34 -10.04 -17.58 -0.44
C LEU A 34 -9.54 -17.44 -1.88
N GLU A 35 -8.92 -18.49 -2.43
CA GLU A 35 -8.45 -18.52 -3.82
C GLU A 35 -9.61 -18.46 -4.84
N GLN A 36 -10.79 -18.98 -4.47
CA GLN A 36 -11.99 -18.96 -5.29
C GLN A 36 -12.77 -17.65 -5.23
N LEU A 37 -12.47 -16.77 -4.27
CA LEU A 37 -13.14 -15.48 -4.16
C LEU A 37 -12.83 -14.61 -5.38
N LYS A 38 -13.87 -14.30 -6.15
CA LYS A 38 -13.74 -13.40 -7.29
C LYS A 38 -13.54 -11.97 -6.79
N ARG A 39 -12.42 -11.38 -7.16
CA ARG A 39 -12.16 -9.97 -6.91
C ARG A 39 -12.98 -9.13 -7.89
N SER A 40 -13.65 -8.11 -7.38
CA SER A 40 -14.38 -7.16 -8.21
C SER A 40 -13.41 -6.16 -8.83
N ARG A 41 -13.46 -5.99 -10.15
CA ARG A 41 -12.64 -4.98 -10.84
C ARG A 41 -13.02 -3.55 -10.45
N ASP A 42 -14.26 -3.34 -10.04
CA ASP A 42 -14.83 -2.01 -9.81
C ASP A 42 -15.03 -1.69 -8.32
N ASN A 43 -14.86 -2.67 -7.43
CA ASN A 43 -15.04 -2.49 -5.99
C ASN A 43 -13.73 -2.64 -5.21
N TYR A 44 -12.92 -1.59 -5.22
CA TYR A 44 -11.62 -1.56 -4.53
C TYR A 44 -11.74 -1.74 -3.02
N ASN A 45 -12.81 -1.21 -2.40
CA ASN A 45 -13.03 -1.36 -0.96
C ASN A 45 -13.28 -2.82 -0.58
N LEU A 46 -14.05 -3.55 -1.39
CA LEU A 46 -14.26 -4.98 -1.19
C LEU A 46 -12.96 -5.76 -1.34
N ASN A 47 -12.18 -5.46 -2.37
CA ASN A 47 -10.89 -6.13 -2.59
C ASN A 47 -9.93 -5.89 -1.42
N PHE A 48 -9.86 -4.66 -0.91
CA PHE A 48 -9.05 -4.34 0.27
C PHE A 48 -9.48 -5.12 1.51
N LEU A 49 -10.79 -5.22 1.77
CA LEU A 49 -11.33 -6.03 2.87
C LEU A 49 -11.00 -7.53 2.69
N LEU A 50 -11.11 -8.04 1.46
CA LEU A 50 -10.74 -9.42 1.15
C LEU A 50 -9.24 -9.67 1.35
N ASP A 51 -8.37 -8.71 1.05
CA ASP A 51 -6.93 -8.81 1.30
C ASP A 51 -6.62 -8.87 2.80
N ILE A 52 -7.28 -8.02 3.60
CA ILE A 52 -7.15 -8.06 5.07
C ILE A 52 -7.66 -9.39 5.62
N CYS A 53 -8.84 -9.85 5.20
CA CYS A 53 -9.38 -11.13 5.65
C CYS A 53 -8.48 -12.30 5.25
N SER A 54 -7.98 -12.31 4.02
CA SER A 54 -7.06 -13.34 3.53
C SER A 54 -5.76 -13.33 4.33
N TYR A 55 -5.21 -12.17 4.61
CA TYR A 55 -4.03 -12.02 5.45
C TYR A 55 -4.26 -12.57 6.85
N ILE A 56 -5.35 -12.22 7.50
CA ILE A 56 -5.70 -12.72 8.83
C ILE A 56 -5.84 -14.24 8.81
N ILE A 57 -6.56 -14.80 7.86
CA ILE A 57 -6.85 -16.25 7.78
C ILE A 57 -5.58 -17.04 7.46
N LEU A 58 -4.75 -16.58 6.53
CA LEU A 58 -3.52 -17.26 6.14
C LEU A 58 -2.44 -17.22 7.25
N ASN A 59 -2.46 -16.18 8.07
CA ASN A 59 -1.49 -15.99 9.15
C ASN A 59 -2.04 -16.39 10.53
N SER A 60 -3.37 -16.54 10.69
CA SER A 60 -3.95 -17.19 11.86
C SER A 60 -3.79 -18.69 11.68
N GLY A 61 -2.75 -19.31 12.20
CA GLY A 61 -2.56 -20.74 12.11
C GLY A 61 -3.76 -21.51 12.70
N PHE A 62 -4.82 -21.67 11.91
CA PHE A 62 -5.92 -22.58 12.19
C PHE A 62 -5.40 -24.01 12.05
N ASN A 63 -4.80 -24.53 13.10
CA ASN A 63 -4.60 -25.97 13.25
C ASN A 63 -5.86 -26.49 13.92
N GLU A 64 -6.71 -27.17 13.16
CA GLU A 64 -7.97 -27.77 13.60
C GLU A 64 -7.78 -28.76 14.75
N ASP A 65 -6.57 -29.32 14.93
CA ASP A 65 -6.32 -30.44 15.85
C ASP A 65 -6.02 -30.07 17.30
N ARG A 66 -5.87 -28.80 17.68
CA ARG A 66 -5.45 -28.47 19.06
C ARG A 66 -6.13 -27.32 19.77
N GLY A 67 -7.14 -26.67 19.24
CA GLY A 67 -7.91 -25.63 19.98
C GLY A 67 -7.07 -24.46 20.56
N LYS A 68 -5.80 -24.31 20.16
CA LYS A 68 -4.92 -23.22 20.53
C LYS A 68 -4.63 -22.38 19.31
N HIS A 69 -5.15 -21.18 19.31
CA HIS A 69 -4.80 -20.17 18.33
C HIS A 69 -3.33 -19.79 18.50
N PHE A 70 -2.45 -20.40 17.73
CA PHE A 70 -1.13 -19.87 17.52
C PHE A 70 -1.26 -18.84 16.40
N LEU A 71 -1.15 -17.57 16.75
CA LEU A 71 -0.73 -16.54 15.82
C LEU A 71 0.69 -16.93 15.40
N SER A 72 0.83 -17.65 14.31
CA SER A 72 2.13 -17.82 13.67
C SER A 72 2.64 -16.42 13.34
N ASP A 73 3.91 -16.19 13.54
CA ASP A 73 4.59 -14.91 13.31
C ASP A 73 4.06 -14.23 12.05
N PHE A 74 3.58 -12.99 12.24
CA PHE A 74 2.89 -12.17 11.23
C PHE A 74 3.79 -11.72 10.07
N THR A 75 4.75 -12.52 9.70
CA THR A 75 5.71 -12.21 8.65
C THR A 75 5.51 -13.04 7.39
N ASN A 76 4.30 -13.02 6.83
CA ASN A 76 4.23 -13.31 5.43
C ASN A 76 4.61 -12.02 4.69
N GLU A 77 5.91 -11.79 4.51
CA GLU A 77 6.51 -10.62 3.87
C GLU A 77 5.90 -10.33 2.49
N ASN A 78 5.23 -11.33 1.89
CA ASN A 78 4.62 -11.22 0.57
C ASN A 78 3.23 -10.56 0.55
N SER A 79 2.51 -10.46 1.67
CA SER A 79 1.14 -9.92 1.70
C SER A 79 1.08 -8.45 2.12
N MET A 80 1.99 -8.02 2.99
CA MET A 80 2.00 -6.66 3.52
C MET A 80 2.23 -5.57 2.47
N PRO A 81 3.12 -5.76 1.48
CA PRO A 81 3.27 -4.78 0.41
C PRO A 81 1.95 -4.50 -0.32
N ALA A 82 1.20 -5.53 -0.70
CA ALA A 82 -0.08 -5.38 -1.38
C ALA A 82 -1.15 -4.72 -0.49
N ILE A 83 -1.16 -5.03 0.81
CA ILE A 83 -2.07 -4.39 1.76
C ILE A 83 -1.75 -2.90 1.89
N PHE A 84 -0.48 -2.55 2.02
CA PHE A 84 -0.04 -1.16 2.13
C PHE A 84 -0.34 -0.38 0.85
N GLU A 85 -0.03 -0.92 -0.32
CA GLU A 85 -0.38 -0.34 -1.62
C GLU A 85 -1.88 -0.06 -1.72
N ASN A 86 -2.73 -1.07 -1.44
CA ASN A 86 -4.19 -0.92 -1.48
C ASN A 86 -4.70 0.09 -0.44
N PHE A 87 -4.09 0.14 0.74
CA PHE A 87 -4.42 1.13 1.76
C PHE A 87 -4.18 2.55 1.24
N ILE A 88 -3.00 2.83 0.70
CA ILE A 88 -2.63 4.15 0.15
C ILE A 88 -3.53 4.54 -1.02
N LEU A 89 -3.76 3.62 -1.95
CA LEU A 89 -4.65 3.83 -3.09
C LEU A 89 -6.08 4.23 -2.65
N ASN A 90 -6.65 3.46 -1.73
CA ASN A 90 -8.01 3.71 -1.26
C ASN A 90 -8.11 4.96 -0.40
N PHE A 91 -7.10 5.24 0.40
CA PHE A 91 -7.01 6.46 1.17
C PHE A 91 -7.10 7.70 0.26
N TYR A 92 -6.26 7.79 -0.75
CA TYR A 92 -6.27 8.94 -1.65
C TYR A 92 -7.51 9.00 -2.54
N LYS A 93 -8.06 7.88 -2.99
CA LYS A 93 -9.35 7.85 -3.70
C LYS A 93 -10.49 8.43 -2.88
N LYS A 94 -10.49 8.18 -1.58
CA LYS A 94 -11.53 8.67 -0.67
C LYS A 94 -11.37 10.16 -0.36
N ASN A 95 -10.15 10.62 -0.13
CA ASN A 95 -9.88 11.92 0.47
C ASN A 95 -9.54 13.03 -0.54
N LEU A 96 -9.01 12.70 -1.71
CA LEU A 96 -8.63 13.70 -2.73
C LEU A 96 -9.74 13.83 -3.79
N LYS A 97 -10.71 14.72 -3.55
CA LYS A 97 -11.86 14.92 -4.44
C LYS A 97 -11.53 15.68 -5.73
N ASP A 98 -10.56 16.59 -5.66
CA ASP A 98 -10.13 17.42 -6.79
C ASP A 98 -9.07 16.74 -7.67
N PHE A 99 -8.68 15.51 -7.30
CA PHE A 99 -7.70 14.72 -8.04
C PHE A 99 -8.32 13.43 -8.59
N LYS A 100 -7.85 13.04 -9.74
CA LYS A 100 -8.12 11.72 -10.30
C LYS A 100 -7.07 10.73 -9.79
N VAL A 101 -7.50 9.77 -8.98
CA VAL A 101 -6.62 8.75 -8.38
C VAL A 101 -6.82 7.41 -9.08
N LYS A 102 -5.73 6.83 -9.60
CA LYS A 102 -5.71 5.52 -10.25
C LYS A 102 -4.66 4.60 -9.62
N GLY A 103 -4.92 3.31 -9.62
CA GLY A 103 -3.94 2.26 -9.30
C GLY A 103 -3.54 1.48 -10.54
N SER A 104 -2.37 0.89 -10.51
CA SER A 104 -1.85 -0.02 -11.57
C SER A 104 -1.90 0.60 -12.98
N GLU A 105 -1.60 1.89 -13.09
CA GLU A 105 -1.57 2.55 -14.39
C GLU A 105 -0.35 2.08 -15.18
N GLN A 106 -0.59 1.68 -16.44
CA GLN A 106 0.46 1.17 -17.29
C GLN A 106 1.26 2.30 -17.92
N ILE A 107 2.58 2.17 -17.87
CA ILE A 107 3.52 3.05 -18.56
C ILE A 107 4.22 2.24 -19.62
N LYS A 108 4.16 2.71 -20.87
CA LYS A 108 4.93 2.15 -21.98
C LYS A 108 6.34 2.75 -22.00
N TRP A 109 7.29 1.97 -22.47
CA TRP A 109 8.63 2.50 -22.76
C TRP A 109 8.55 3.56 -23.84
N ASP A 110 9.26 4.67 -23.65
CA ASP A 110 9.43 5.68 -24.68
C ASP A 110 10.50 5.20 -25.66
N SER A 111 10.05 4.49 -26.67
CA SER A 111 10.90 3.78 -27.63
C SER A 111 10.32 3.97 -29.03
N GLU A 112 11.19 4.11 -30.02
CA GLU A 112 10.83 4.20 -31.45
C GLU A 112 10.22 2.89 -31.98
N THR A 113 10.54 1.76 -31.34
CA THR A 113 10.07 0.44 -31.75
C THR A 113 9.37 -0.28 -30.60
N GLU A 114 8.20 -0.86 -30.86
CA GLU A 114 7.51 -1.73 -29.89
C GLU A 114 8.15 -3.12 -29.88
N SER A 115 8.38 -3.67 -28.68
CA SER A 115 8.81 -5.05 -28.49
C SER A 115 8.04 -5.70 -27.35
N VAL A 116 7.48 -6.87 -27.63
CA VAL A 116 6.77 -7.70 -26.62
C VAL A 116 7.69 -8.26 -25.55
N LEU A 117 9.00 -8.20 -25.74
CA LEU A 117 9.99 -8.68 -24.78
C LEU A 117 10.22 -7.68 -23.64
N TYR A 118 9.87 -6.41 -23.81
CA TYR A 118 10.02 -5.42 -22.77
C TYR A 118 8.83 -5.46 -21.80
N PRO A 119 9.06 -5.59 -20.49
CA PRO A 119 7.98 -5.62 -19.51
C PRO A 119 7.27 -4.27 -19.46
N VAL A 120 5.95 -4.29 -19.35
CA VAL A 120 5.16 -3.09 -19.12
C VAL A 120 5.39 -2.62 -17.69
N MET A 121 5.73 -1.33 -17.53
CA MET A 121 5.81 -0.70 -16.22
C MET A 121 4.41 -0.42 -15.68
N LYS A 122 4.23 -0.52 -14.37
CA LYS A 122 2.96 -0.23 -13.68
C LYS A 122 3.24 0.61 -12.44
N THR A 123 2.47 1.68 -12.27
CA THR A 123 2.49 2.47 -11.04
C THR A 123 1.67 1.79 -9.97
N ASP A 124 2.01 1.98 -8.70
CA ASP A 124 1.13 1.57 -7.60
C ASP A 124 -0.04 2.55 -7.47
N VAL A 125 0.26 3.85 -7.37
CA VAL A 125 -0.76 4.91 -7.30
C VAL A 125 -0.34 6.08 -8.18
N THR A 126 -1.29 6.58 -8.99
CA THR A 126 -1.14 7.84 -9.74
C THR A 126 -2.22 8.81 -9.29
N ILE A 127 -1.82 10.01 -8.91
CA ILE A 127 -2.71 11.09 -8.44
C ILE A 127 -2.48 12.27 -9.36
N ARG A 128 -3.53 12.75 -10.04
CA ARG A 128 -3.40 13.85 -10.99
C ARG A 128 -4.57 14.83 -10.98
N ASN A 129 -4.26 16.08 -11.28
CA ASN A 129 -5.21 17.10 -11.69
C ASN A 129 -4.74 17.77 -13.00
N SER A 130 -5.23 18.99 -13.31
CA SER A 130 -4.83 19.75 -14.49
C SER A 130 -3.41 20.32 -14.46
N GLU A 131 -2.76 20.36 -13.30
CA GLU A 131 -1.49 21.07 -13.07
C GLU A 131 -0.36 20.13 -12.69
N ILE A 132 -0.69 19.07 -11.94
CA ILE A 132 0.32 18.18 -11.39
C ILE A 132 -0.11 16.70 -11.41
N THR A 133 0.87 15.84 -11.65
CA THR A 133 0.75 14.37 -11.54
C THR A 133 1.80 13.85 -10.58
N TYR A 134 1.35 13.12 -9.57
CA TYR A 134 2.21 12.36 -8.67
C TYR A 134 2.18 10.88 -9.07
N ILE A 135 3.35 10.30 -9.28
CA ILE A 135 3.53 8.85 -9.39
C ILE A 135 4.08 8.36 -8.06
N ILE A 136 3.28 7.58 -7.34
CA ILE A 136 3.66 7.02 -6.05
C ILE A 136 3.96 5.53 -6.23
N ASP A 137 5.13 5.13 -5.77
CA ASP A 137 5.54 3.75 -5.66
C ASP A 137 5.67 3.42 -4.16
N THR A 138 4.82 2.53 -3.68
CA THR A 138 4.73 2.15 -2.28
C THR A 138 5.70 1.02 -1.97
N LYS A 139 6.41 1.12 -0.86
CA LYS A 139 7.39 0.13 -0.46
C LYS A 139 7.15 -0.29 0.98
N TYR A 140 7.09 -1.58 1.22
CA TYR A 140 6.94 -2.13 2.55
C TYR A 140 8.17 -2.98 2.89
N TYR A 141 9.10 -2.41 3.65
CA TYR A 141 10.30 -3.09 4.10
C TYR A 141 10.43 -2.99 5.62
N LYS A 142 11.04 -3.98 6.22
CA LYS A 142 11.44 -3.95 7.63
C LYS A 142 12.43 -2.81 7.91
N ASP A 143 13.36 -2.54 6.97
CA ASP A 143 14.27 -1.42 6.97
C ASP A 143 14.29 -0.77 5.57
N MET A 144 13.99 0.52 5.51
CA MET A 144 13.99 1.26 4.26
C MET A 144 15.40 1.59 3.75
N PHE A 145 16.39 1.53 4.64
CA PHE A 145 17.78 1.77 4.28
C PHE A 145 18.50 0.48 3.92
N GLN A 146 19.49 0.61 3.07
CA GLN A 146 20.58 -0.35 2.91
C GLN A 146 21.85 0.28 3.45
N TYR A 147 22.71 -0.51 4.08
CA TYR A 147 23.94 -0.03 4.66
C TYR A 147 25.09 -0.33 3.71
N ASN A 148 25.88 0.70 3.40
CA ASN A 148 27.12 0.57 2.64
C ASN A 148 28.25 1.13 3.52
N PHE A 149 29.17 0.28 3.97
CA PHE A 149 30.22 0.64 4.92
C PHE A 149 29.69 1.44 6.13
N ASN A 150 28.64 0.93 6.80
CA ASN A 150 27.96 1.55 7.93
C ASN A 150 27.24 2.90 7.64
N THR A 151 27.19 3.32 6.38
CA THR A 151 26.43 4.52 5.99
C THR A 151 25.07 4.13 5.48
N PRO A 152 23.96 4.61 6.10
CA PRO A 152 22.61 4.34 5.62
C PRO A 152 22.38 5.04 4.28
N LYS A 153 21.86 4.32 3.31
CA LYS A 153 21.47 4.83 1.99
C LYS A 153 20.10 4.32 1.60
N PHE A 154 19.35 5.12 0.89
CA PHE A 154 18.12 4.65 0.26
C PHE A 154 18.44 3.56 -0.77
N ARG A 155 17.50 2.62 -0.96
CA ARG A 155 17.67 1.51 -1.90
C ARG A 155 17.69 2.04 -3.33
N SER A 156 18.82 1.87 -4.00
CA SER A 156 19.05 2.41 -5.36
C SER A 156 18.05 1.87 -6.37
N ASN A 157 17.67 0.60 -6.28
CA ASN A 157 16.68 -0.01 -7.19
C ASN A 157 15.32 0.71 -7.14
N ASN A 158 14.89 1.17 -5.97
CA ASN A 158 13.63 1.91 -5.84
C ASN A 158 13.73 3.29 -6.48
N ILE A 159 14.89 3.96 -6.33
CA ILE A 159 15.15 5.25 -6.99
C ILE A 159 15.19 5.07 -8.51
N TYR A 160 15.85 4.04 -9.01
CA TYR A 160 15.89 3.73 -10.45
C TYR A 160 14.49 3.44 -10.99
N GLN A 161 13.67 2.70 -10.26
CA GLN A 161 12.29 2.39 -10.65
C GLN A 161 11.47 3.66 -10.81
N ILE A 162 11.40 4.52 -9.78
CA ILE A 162 10.60 5.75 -9.85
C ILE A 162 11.15 6.71 -10.90
N PHE A 163 12.48 6.83 -11.05
CA PHE A 163 13.11 7.63 -12.08
C PHE A 163 12.75 7.13 -13.48
N THR A 164 12.74 5.81 -13.69
CA THR A 164 12.33 5.20 -14.96
C THR A 164 10.87 5.51 -15.26
N TYR A 165 9.99 5.44 -14.26
CA TYR A 165 8.59 5.82 -14.44
C TYR A 165 8.46 7.26 -14.91
N LEU A 166 9.14 8.22 -14.26
CA LEU A 166 9.08 9.64 -14.60
C LEU A 166 9.62 9.94 -16.01
N ASN A 167 10.59 9.19 -16.51
CA ASN A 167 11.13 9.39 -17.84
C ASN A 167 10.23 8.82 -18.95
N ASN A 168 9.38 7.86 -18.64
CA ASN A 168 8.53 7.19 -19.62
C ASN A 168 7.05 7.60 -19.51
N PHE A 169 6.67 8.29 -18.43
CA PHE A 169 5.30 8.74 -18.25
C PHE A 169 5.04 10.00 -19.06
N LYS A 170 4.03 9.96 -19.92
CA LYS A 170 3.67 11.09 -20.77
C LYS A 170 2.51 11.85 -20.16
N GLU A 171 2.72 13.12 -19.89
CA GLU A 171 1.71 14.07 -19.42
C GLU A 171 1.64 15.28 -20.35
N SER A 172 0.50 15.97 -20.30
CA SER A 172 0.24 17.18 -21.07
C SER A 172 0.76 18.45 -20.40
N HIS A 173 1.27 18.35 -19.17
CA HIS A 173 1.80 19.47 -18.36
C HIS A 173 3.15 19.09 -17.74
N ASP A 174 3.89 20.11 -17.30
CA ASP A 174 5.25 19.94 -16.76
C ASP A 174 5.27 19.45 -15.28
N GLY A 175 4.13 19.48 -14.60
CA GLY A 175 4.00 19.10 -13.20
C GLY A 175 3.99 17.58 -12.99
N LEU A 176 5.13 16.90 -13.18
CA LEU A 176 5.28 15.47 -12.97
C LEU A 176 6.29 15.19 -11.85
N GLU A 177 5.83 14.58 -10.77
CA GLU A 177 6.64 14.26 -9.59
C GLU A 177 6.58 12.77 -9.24
N GLY A 178 7.71 12.24 -8.81
CA GLY A 178 7.83 10.85 -8.34
C GLY A 178 7.95 10.78 -6.83
N MET A 179 7.33 9.75 -6.25
CA MET A 179 7.36 9.55 -4.81
C MET A 179 7.57 8.09 -4.45
N LEU A 180 8.52 7.84 -3.55
CA LEU A 180 8.62 6.58 -2.81
C LEU A 180 7.97 6.76 -1.45
N LEU A 181 6.99 5.93 -1.12
CA LEU A 181 6.25 6.02 0.14
C LEU A 181 6.43 4.74 0.97
N TYR A 182 6.94 4.90 2.18
CA TYR A 182 7.22 3.81 3.11
C TYR A 182 6.38 3.94 4.39
N PRO A 183 5.92 2.83 5.00
CA PRO A 183 5.45 2.86 6.37
C PRO A 183 6.64 3.03 7.32
N SER A 184 6.40 3.70 8.42
CA SER A 184 7.36 3.86 9.52
C SER A 184 6.65 3.68 10.85
N THR A 185 7.41 3.37 11.89
CA THR A 185 6.92 3.31 13.28
C THR A 185 7.64 4.32 14.19
N HIS A 186 8.68 5.00 13.70
CA HIS A 186 9.57 5.78 14.55
C HIS A 186 9.98 7.14 14.00
N SER A 187 10.15 7.30 12.69
CA SER A 187 10.72 8.55 12.15
C SER A 187 9.92 9.06 10.96
N LYS A 188 9.67 10.38 10.97
CA LYS A 188 9.15 11.09 9.81
C LYS A 188 10.32 11.44 8.90
N ILE A 189 10.32 10.90 7.70
CA ILE A 189 11.28 11.24 6.65
C ILE A 189 10.51 11.98 5.56
N ARG A 190 11.04 13.15 5.20
CA ARG A 190 10.64 13.96 4.05
C ARG A 190 11.92 14.37 3.34
N ASN A 191 12.25 13.71 2.27
CA ASN A 191 13.47 13.98 1.50
C ASN A 191 13.12 14.20 0.04
N GLU A 192 13.47 15.35 -0.48
CA GLU A 192 13.22 15.72 -1.87
C GLU A 192 14.53 15.99 -2.60
N ARG A 193 14.60 15.59 -3.87
CA ARG A 193 15.73 15.88 -4.76
C ARG A 193 15.23 16.07 -6.18
N ILE A 194 15.91 16.94 -6.90
CA ILE A 194 15.77 17.07 -8.36
C ILE A 194 16.91 16.26 -8.98
N ILE A 195 16.57 15.23 -9.73
CA ILE A 195 17.50 14.35 -10.42
C ILE A 195 17.23 14.46 -11.92
N SER A 196 18.17 14.96 -12.68
CA SER A 196 18.03 15.19 -14.13
C SER A 196 16.72 15.91 -14.49
N GLY A 197 16.40 16.98 -13.74
CA GLY A 197 15.19 17.77 -13.95
C GLY A 197 13.88 17.14 -13.43
N LYS A 198 13.92 15.94 -12.87
CA LYS A 198 12.75 15.25 -12.29
C LYS A 198 12.75 15.38 -10.78
N LYS A 199 11.64 15.85 -10.21
CA LYS A 199 11.48 15.91 -8.76
C LYS A 199 11.11 14.53 -8.23
N ILE A 200 11.92 14.02 -7.31
CA ILE A 200 11.71 12.74 -6.62
C ILE A 200 11.71 12.98 -5.12
N SER A 201 10.68 12.49 -4.45
CA SER A 201 10.56 12.54 -3.00
C SER A 201 10.56 11.15 -2.38
N ILE A 202 11.10 11.05 -1.18
CA ILE A 202 11.09 9.85 -0.34
C ILE A 202 10.43 10.21 0.97
N ASN A 203 9.28 9.61 1.22
CA ASN A 203 8.42 9.95 2.34
C ASN A 203 8.12 8.71 3.18
N THR A 204 7.91 8.93 4.48
CA THR A 204 7.37 7.90 5.37
C THR A 204 6.03 8.34 5.93
N VAL A 205 5.17 7.39 6.27
CA VAL A 205 3.97 7.59 7.06
C VAL A 205 4.07 6.75 8.33
N ASN A 206 3.89 7.38 9.49
CA ASN A 206 3.90 6.65 10.75
C ASN A 206 2.54 5.94 10.94
N LEU A 207 2.54 4.61 10.90
CA LEU A 207 1.33 3.80 11.12
C LEU A 207 1.09 3.45 12.59
N ASN A 208 2.00 3.81 13.50
CA ASN A 208 1.89 3.57 14.93
C ASN A 208 1.45 4.82 15.70
N GLN A 209 0.36 5.44 15.25
CA GLN A 209 -0.24 6.64 15.83
C GLN A 209 -1.77 6.61 15.66
N GLU A 210 -2.48 7.61 16.18
CA GLU A 210 -3.93 7.72 16.03
C GLU A 210 -4.30 8.00 14.56
N TRP A 211 -5.51 7.58 14.16
CA TRP A 211 -5.93 7.67 12.75
C TRP A 211 -5.89 9.10 12.20
N ASN A 212 -6.30 10.08 12.98
CA ASN A 212 -6.31 11.48 12.53
C ASN A 212 -4.90 11.99 12.18
N ASP A 213 -3.88 11.51 12.91
CA ASP A 213 -2.50 11.87 12.65
C ASP A 213 -1.99 11.18 11.38
N VAL A 214 -2.34 9.90 11.17
CA VAL A 214 -2.06 9.18 9.91
C VAL A 214 -2.68 9.89 8.72
N GLU A 215 -3.96 10.27 8.84
CA GLU A 215 -4.71 10.98 7.80
C GLU A 215 -4.06 12.32 7.46
N SER A 216 -3.76 13.13 8.48
CA SER A 216 -3.09 14.43 8.33
C SER A 216 -1.73 14.27 7.65
N GLU A 217 -0.94 13.28 8.07
CA GLU A 217 0.39 13.03 7.53
C GLU A 217 0.36 12.62 6.05
N LEU A 218 -0.61 11.79 5.66
CA LEU A 218 -0.79 11.39 4.26
C LEU A 218 -1.26 12.55 3.38
N LEU A 219 -2.16 13.41 3.89
CA LEU A 219 -2.62 14.58 3.15
C LEU A 219 -1.53 15.65 3.00
N GLU A 220 -0.62 15.78 3.97
CA GLU A 220 0.53 16.69 3.86
C GLU A 220 1.51 16.31 2.73
N ILE A 221 1.57 15.05 2.34
CA ILE A 221 2.48 14.56 1.31
C ILE A 221 2.07 15.04 -0.09
N ILE A 222 0.79 15.27 -0.30
CA ILE A 222 0.19 15.68 -1.59
C ILE A 222 -0.23 17.17 -1.50
N LYS A 223 0.77 18.02 -1.39
CA LYS A 223 0.54 19.49 -1.34
C LYS A 223 1.20 20.17 -2.51
#